data_6810cd0d262048d5fd3a4ea45403b987
#
_entry.id   6810cd0d262048d5fd3a4ea45403b987
#
_cell.length_a   1.000
_cell.length_b   1.000
_cell.length_c   1.000
_cell.angle_alpha   90.00
_cell.angle_beta   90.00
_cell.angle_gamma   90.00
#
_symmetry.space_group_name_H-M   'P 1'
#
loop_
_entity.id
_entity.type
_entity.pdbx_description
1 polymer ?
#
loop_
_entity_poly.entity_id
_entity_poly.type
_entity_poly.pdbx_seq_one_letter_code
_entity_poly.pdbx_strand_id
1 'polypeptide(L)'
;MRRQVIAVLIILAVLIVGAGIYAEYFTVQHQAPVQLRVFAAASLTHVVQDNTTLHAFEQQNNVNVLFNIGGSDTLYQQIGSGSPADVFMAADSAWLQKLNKNGLLYNNQYWNFTSNILIVILPPDNPANITSLLDLTRPGVKIAITAWTVPVGKYTNITLTKIDKTWGNPASPNYKGPEWENYREHFIANVITYETNVEQVAGKVLTDTVDAGVAYASDASFLGQSKLKYLAVPPDVNVQAKYGIGVLNESAHYDLAIKYVNSWLSQEGQALLAKYGFGSVIPSSTTSIGNAFLQLGIVKNENTQAFLTNAERCSRLILDRQVRSNV
;
A
#
# COMPACT_ATOMS: atom_id res chain seq x y z
N MET A 1 -12.53 75.22 -6.91
CA MET A 1 -11.28 74.58 -6.49
C MET A 1 -11.46 73.46 -5.43
N ARG A 2 -12.02 73.72 -4.24
CA ARG A 2 -12.13 72.65 -3.17
C ARG A 2 -12.84 71.36 -3.60
N ARG A 3 -13.96 71.44 -4.33
CA ARG A 3 -14.70 70.22 -4.79
C ARG A 3 -13.93 69.34 -5.78
N GLN A 4 -13.12 69.98 -6.64
CA GLN A 4 -12.29 69.29 -7.63
C GLN A 4 -11.10 68.57 -6.98
N VAL A 5 -10.52 69.19 -5.96
CA VAL A 5 -9.42 68.59 -5.19
C VAL A 5 -9.93 67.36 -4.39
N ILE A 6 -11.12 67.46 -3.79
CA ILE A 6 -11.72 66.31 -3.06
C ILE A 6 -12.03 65.13 -4.00
N ALA A 7 -12.56 65.42 -5.22
CA ALA A 7 -12.83 64.39 -6.20
C ALA A 7 -11.55 63.65 -6.66
N VAL A 8 -10.46 64.39 -6.87
CA VAL A 8 -9.16 63.81 -7.24
C VAL A 8 -8.58 62.95 -6.11
N LEU A 9 -8.70 63.38 -4.85
CA LEU A 9 -8.25 62.61 -3.69
C LEU A 9 -9.05 61.29 -3.51
N ILE A 10 -10.38 61.32 -3.74
CA ILE A 10 -11.21 60.13 -3.69
C ILE A 10 -10.80 59.13 -4.80
N ILE A 11 -10.60 59.60 -6.03
CA ILE A 11 -10.16 58.73 -7.14
C ILE A 11 -8.78 58.12 -6.84
N LEU A 12 -7.84 58.91 -6.28
CA LEU A 12 -6.53 58.38 -5.90
C LEU A 12 -6.63 57.32 -4.81
N ALA A 13 -7.47 57.53 -3.79
CA ALA A 13 -7.70 56.56 -2.74
C ALA A 13 -8.30 55.24 -3.28
N VAL A 14 -9.27 55.31 -4.19
CA VAL A 14 -9.86 54.14 -4.84
C VAL A 14 -8.83 53.37 -5.68
N LEU A 15 -7.96 54.08 -6.40
CA LEU A 15 -6.89 53.47 -7.18
C LEU A 15 -5.84 52.79 -6.29
N ILE A 16 -5.47 53.36 -5.16
CA ILE A 16 -4.52 52.79 -4.20
C ILE A 16 -5.12 51.51 -3.58
N VAL A 17 -6.38 51.56 -3.14
CA VAL A 17 -7.08 50.40 -2.59
C VAL A 17 -7.24 49.32 -3.65
N GLY A 18 -7.62 49.68 -4.88
CA GLY A 18 -7.73 48.75 -6.00
C GLY A 18 -6.41 48.09 -6.38
N ALA A 19 -5.31 48.86 -6.37
CA ALA A 19 -3.96 48.34 -6.60
C ALA A 19 -3.49 47.41 -5.47
N GLY A 20 -3.83 47.74 -4.22
CA GLY A 20 -3.54 46.86 -3.06
C GLY A 20 -4.26 45.51 -3.16
N ILE A 21 -5.56 45.55 -3.44
CA ILE A 21 -6.38 44.32 -3.62
C ILE A 21 -5.86 43.49 -4.83
N TYR A 22 -5.50 44.18 -5.93
CA TYR A 22 -4.94 43.51 -7.10
C TYR A 22 -3.58 42.87 -6.81
N ALA A 23 -2.71 43.56 -6.06
CA ALA A 23 -1.40 43.04 -5.67
C ALA A 23 -1.53 41.83 -4.73
N GLU A 24 -2.45 41.87 -3.74
CA GLU A 24 -2.74 40.72 -2.89
C GLU A 24 -3.31 39.53 -3.69
N TYR A 25 -4.29 39.79 -4.56
CA TYR A 25 -4.86 38.76 -5.43
C TYR A 25 -3.82 38.14 -6.35
N PHE A 26 -2.92 38.96 -6.91
CA PHE A 26 -1.85 38.50 -7.79
C PHE A 26 -0.80 37.67 -7.02
N THR A 27 -0.42 38.09 -5.80
CA THR A 27 0.54 37.34 -4.97
C THR A 27 -0.03 35.99 -4.48
N VAL A 28 -1.31 35.95 -4.13
CA VAL A 28 -1.98 34.69 -3.71
C VAL A 28 -2.06 33.71 -4.89
N GLN A 29 -2.33 34.17 -6.11
CA GLN A 29 -2.39 33.28 -7.30
C GLN A 29 -1.03 32.82 -7.82
N HIS A 30 0.08 33.43 -7.41
CA HIS A 30 1.43 33.15 -7.93
C HIS A 30 2.38 32.59 -6.87
N GLN A 31 1.86 32.13 -5.73
CA GLN A 31 2.69 31.36 -4.82
C GLN A 31 3.08 30.02 -5.47
N ALA A 32 4.38 29.76 -5.56
CA ALA A 32 4.88 28.48 -6.02
C ALA A 32 4.29 27.34 -5.16
N PRO A 33 3.88 26.23 -5.77
CA PRO A 33 3.32 25.13 -5.02
C PRO A 33 4.33 24.58 -3.99
N VAL A 34 3.84 24.28 -2.81
CA VAL A 34 4.61 23.63 -1.74
C VAL A 34 5.02 22.23 -2.19
N GLN A 35 6.22 21.80 -1.84
CA GLN A 35 6.67 20.43 -2.10
C GLN A 35 6.34 19.54 -0.89
N LEU A 36 5.48 18.53 -1.08
CA LEU A 36 5.20 17.50 -0.08
C LEU A 36 5.95 16.21 -0.45
N ARG A 37 6.89 15.80 0.40
CA ARG A 37 7.73 14.60 0.17
C ARG A 37 7.09 13.38 0.81
N VAL A 38 6.64 12.45 -0.03
CA VAL A 38 5.99 11.22 0.39
C VAL A 38 6.91 10.04 0.12
N PHE A 39 7.33 9.34 1.17
CA PHE A 39 8.06 8.08 1.06
C PHE A 39 7.03 6.95 1.06
N ALA A 40 6.91 6.23 -0.06
CA ALA A 40 5.88 5.23 -0.24
C ALA A 40 6.44 3.85 -0.63
N ALA A 41 5.91 2.79 -0.02
CA ALA A 41 6.26 1.42 -0.36
C ALA A 41 6.03 1.15 -1.86
N ALA A 42 6.93 0.40 -2.49
CA ALA A 42 6.90 0.12 -3.93
C ALA A 42 5.56 -0.47 -4.40
N SER A 43 4.92 -1.31 -3.60
CA SER A 43 3.58 -1.85 -3.91
C SER A 43 2.45 -0.80 -3.98
N LEU A 44 2.71 0.43 -3.54
CA LEU A 44 1.77 1.56 -3.64
C LEU A 44 1.98 2.39 -4.91
N THR A 45 3.04 2.14 -5.70
CA THR A 45 3.45 2.98 -6.84
C THR A 45 2.27 3.41 -7.70
N HIS A 46 1.49 2.46 -8.16
CA HIS A 46 0.43 2.72 -9.14
C HIS A 46 -0.76 3.48 -8.56
N VAL A 47 -1.11 3.21 -7.31
CA VAL A 47 -2.25 3.88 -6.67
C VAL A 47 -1.90 5.30 -6.20
N VAL A 48 -0.69 5.53 -5.69
CA VAL A 48 -0.29 6.88 -5.24
C VAL A 48 -0.03 7.83 -6.42
N GLN A 49 0.26 7.28 -7.59
CA GLN A 49 0.48 8.02 -8.84
C GLN A 49 -0.75 7.99 -9.77
N ASP A 50 -1.95 7.62 -9.28
CA ASP A 50 -3.19 7.76 -10.06
C ASP A 50 -3.40 9.24 -10.42
N ASN A 51 -3.23 9.57 -11.71
CA ASN A 51 -3.17 10.95 -12.18
C ASN A 51 -4.40 11.76 -11.78
N THR A 52 -5.59 11.16 -11.80
CA THR A 52 -6.83 11.90 -11.52
C THR A 52 -6.88 12.36 -10.07
N THR A 53 -6.60 11.44 -9.13
CA THR A 53 -6.69 11.72 -7.69
C THR A 53 -5.51 12.57 -7.21
N LEU A 54 -4.30 12.28 -7.71
CA LEU A 54 -3.11 13.04 -7.37
C LEU A 54 -3.23 14.51 -7.82
N HIS A 55 -3.57 14.76 -9.09
CA HIS A 55 -3.74 16.11 -9.60
C HIS A 55 -4.86 16.88 -8.90
N ALA A 56 -5.98 16.22 -8.56
CA ALA A 56 -7.03 16.89 -7.79
C ALA A 56 -6.54 17.36 -6.43
N PHE A 57 -5.78 16.52 -5.70
CA PHE A 57 -5.17 16.87 -4.43
C PHE A 57 -4.17 18.02 -4.58
N GLU A 58 -3.29 17.95 -5.58
CA GLU A 58 -2.26 18.96 -5.86
C GLU A 58 -2.87 20.32 -6.18
N GLN A 59 -3.86 20.36 -7.05
CA GLN A 59 -4.56 21.59 -7.43
C GLN A 59 -5.33 22.21 -6.27
N GLN A 60 -6.07 21.40 -5.50
CA GLN A 60 -6.87 21.88 -4.37
C GLN A 60 -6.04 22.46 -3.23
N ASN A 61 -4.79 22.00 -3.07
CA ASN A 61 -3.93 22.38 -1.96
C ASN A 61 -2.72 23.23 -2.38
N ASN A 62 -2.59 23.60 -3.65
CA ASN A 62 -1.41 24.28 -4.22
C ASN A 62 -0.10 23.59 -3.82
N VAL A 63 0.01 22.30 -4.10
CA VAL A 63 1.13 21.44 -3.72
C VAL A 63 1.61 20.59 -4.87
N ASN A 64 2.91 20.29 -4.91
CA ASN A 64 3.50 19.22 -5.73
C ASN A 64 3.89 18.07 -4.80
N VAL A 65 3.34 16.89 -5.03
CA VAL A 65 3.68 15.69 -4.26
C VAL A 65 4.87 14.99 -4.91
N LEU A 66 5.97 14.90 -4.17
CA LEU A 66 7.21 14.25 -4.61
C LEU A 66 7.32 12.90 -3.96
N PHE A 67 7.33 11.83 -4.77
CA PHE A 67 7.43 10.46 -4.28
C PHE A 67 8.87 9.97 -4.24
N ASN A 68 9.25 9.35 -3.11
CA ASN A 68 10.38 8.43 -3.01
C ASN A 68 9.81 7.02 -2.85
N ILE A 69 9.96 6.19 -3.88
CA ILE A 69 9.36 4.86 -3.93
C ILE A 69 10.43 3.80 -3.68
N GLY A 70 10.17 2.86 -2.77
CA GLY A 70 11.12 1.80 -2.46
C GLY A 70 10.61 0.73 -1.51
N GLY A 71 11.49 -0.18 -1.10
CA GLY A 71 11.20 -1.10 -0.01
C GLY A 71 10.96 -0.34 1.30
N SER A 72 9.97 -0.74 2.08
CA SER A 72 9.64 -0.02 3.32
C SER A 72 10.78 -0.02 4.33
N ASP A 73 11.62 -1.05 4.34
CA ASP A 73 12.84 -1.14 5.15
C ASP A 73 13.89 -0.11 4.72
N THR A 74 14.13 0.01 3.41
CA THR A 74 15.06 1.00 2.84
C THR A 74 14.59 2.44 3.13
N LEU A 75 13.30 2.72 2.93
CA LEU A 75 12.72 4.02 3.20
C LEU A 75 12.80 4.38 4.69
N TYR A 76 12.55 3.40 5.58
CA TYR A 76 12.73 3.56 7.02
C TYR A 76 14.18 3.94 7.38
N GLN A 77 15.18 3.28 6.78
CA GLN A 77 16.61 3.59 6.99
C GLN A 77 16.95 5.01 6.51
N GLN A 78 16.43 5.43 5.37
CA GLN A 78 16.62 6.78 4.85
C GLN A 78 16.05 7.84 5.80
N ILE A 79 14.83 7.63 6.32
CA ILE A 79 14.20 8.52 7.31
C ILE A 79 15.05 8.55 8.58
N GLY A 80 15.47 7.40 9.09
CA GLY A 80 16.33 7.30 10.28
C GLY A 80 17.70 7.94 10.11
N SER A 81 18.16 8.09 8.87
CA SER A 81 19.42 8.79 8.51
C SER A 81 19.23 10.28 8.22
N GLY A 82 18.03 10.85 8.46
CA GLY A 82 17.73 12.26 8.29
C GLY A 82 17.34 12.68 6.86
N SER A 83 16.94 11.73 6.00
CA SER A 83 16.38 12.09 4.69
C SER A 83 15.05 12.84 4.87
N PRO A 84 14.88 14.02 4.25
CA PRO A 84 13.68 14.83 4.45
C PRO A 84 12.46 14.14 3.86
N ALA A 85 11.48 13.84 4.70
CA ALA A 85 10.19 13.26 4.33
C ALA A 85 9.08 13.91 5.17
N ASP A 86 7.93 14.13 4.56
CA ASP A 86 6.75 14.67 5.24
C ASP A 86 5.80 13.53 5.66
N VAL A 87 5.61 12.53 4.78
CA VAL A 87 4.72 11.39 5.00
C VAL A 87 5.46 10.09 4.69
N PHE A 88 5.24 9.07 5.52
CA PHE A 88 5.69 7.71 5.25
C PHE A 88 4.51 6.75 5.11
N MET A 89 4.48 5.97 4.02
CA MET A 89 3.47 4.99 3.68
C MET A 89 4.16 3.61 3.52
N ALA A 90 4.01 2.74 4.51
CA ALA A 90 4.71 1.45 4.55
C ALA A 90 3.78 0.27 4.27
N ALA A 91 4.29 -0.75 3.61
CA ALA A 91 3.57 -2.02 3.36
C ALA A 91 3.51 -2.96 4.61
N ASP A 92 4.09 -2.54 5.72
CA ASP A 92 3.94 -3.15 7.03
C ASP A 92 3.91 -2.05 8.09
N SER A 93 2.81 -1.94 8.82
CA SER A 93 2.63 -0.94 9.90
C SER A 93 3.65 -1.07 11.03
N ALA A 94 4.35 -2.19 11.15
CA ALA A 94 5.44 -2.35 12.10
C ALA A 94 6.58 -1.33 11.87
N TRP A 95 6.76 -0.81 10.64
CA TRP A 95 7.74 0.23 10.38
C TRP A 95 7.33 1.58 10.99
N LEU A 96 6.02 1.90 10.94
CA LEU A 96 5.47 3.08 11.63
C LEU A 96 5.61 2.96 13.15
N GLN A 97 5.40 1.74 13.70
CA GLN A 97 5.61 1.48 15.13
C GLN A 97 7.07 1.73 15.54
N LYS A 98 8.03 1.33 14.69
CA LYS A 98 9.45 1.60 14.93
C LYS A 98 9.78 3.10 14.90
N LEU A 99 9.26 3.83 13.90
CA LEU A 99 9.42 5.29 13.84
C LEU A 99 8.81 5.97 15.07
N ASN A 100 7.64 5.52 15.50
CA ASN A 100 6.95 6.04 16.67
C ASN A 100 7.80 5.85 17.97
N LYS A 101 8.34 4.65 18.16
CA LYS A 101 9.23 4.36 19.28
C LYS A 101 10.49 5.23 19.30
N ASN A 102 10.95 5.66 18.13
CA ASN A 102 12.11 6.52 17.96
C ASN A 102 11.76 8.02 18.00
N GLY A 103 10.50 8.39 18.28
CA GLY A 103 10.04 9.79 18.34
C GLY A 103 10.04 10.51 16.99
N LEU A 104 10.00 9.76 15.86
CA LEU A 104 10.09 10.32 14.51
C LEU A 104 8.72 10.61 13.88
N LEU A 105 7.61 10.27 14.56
CA LEU A 105 6.27 10.56 14.07
C LEU A 105 5.64 11.74 14.80
N TYR A 106 4.96 12.60 14.03
CA TYR A 106 4.23 13.74 14.53
C TYR A 106 3.12 13.30 15.49
N ASN A 107 3.06 13.89 16.69
CA ASN A 107 2.13 13.56 17.76
C ASN A 107 2.08 12.06 18.13
N ASN A 108 3.14 11.30 17.83
CA ASN A 108 3.20 9.85 18.03
C ASN A 108 2.03 9.10 17.36
N GLN A 109 1.55 9.59 16.20
CA GLN A 109 0.37 9.05 15.51
C GLN A 109 0.73 8.42 14.17
N TYR A 110 0.08 7.29 13.90
CA TYR A 110 0.04 6.64 12.59
C TYR A 110 -1.26 5.86 12.47
N TRP A 111 -1.65 5.56 11.22
CA TRP A 111 -2.90 4.87 10.91
C TRP A 111 -2.61 3.65 10.04
N ASN A 112 -3.40 2.58 10.26
CA ASN A 112 -3.53 1.54 9.24
C ASN A 112 -4.52 2.07 8.20
N PHE A 113 -4.10 2.25 6.96
CA PHE A 113 -4.94 2.88 5.94
C PHE A 113 -5.41 1.90 4.86
N THR A 114 -4.74 0.74 4.72
CA THR A 114 -5.16 -0.31 3.80
C THR A 114 -4.54 -1.66 4.17
N SER A 115 -4.91 -2.71 3.45
CA SER A 115 -4.36 -4.05 3.61
C SER A 115 -4.13 -4.72 2.26
N ASN A 116 -3.33 -5.80 2.25
CA ASN A 116 -3.07 -6.59 1.07
C ASN A 116 -2.88 -8.06 1.44
N ILE A 117 -2.85 -8.96 0.46
CA ILE A 117 -2.52 -10.38 0.64
C ILE A 117 -1.46 -10.81 -0.36
N LEU A 118 -0.76 -11.89 -0.05
CA LEU A 118 0.21 -12.47 -0.97
C LEU A 118 -0.46 -13.29 -2.06
N ILE A 119 0.13 -13.23 -3.23
CA ILE A 119 -0.12 -14.11 -4.37
C ILE A 119 1.23 -14.56 -4.95
N VAL A 120 1.20 -15.59 -5.80
CA VAL A 120 2.33 -15.96 -6.65
C VAL A 120 2.02 -15.49 -8.06
N ILE A 121 2.87 -14.67 -8.63
CA ILE A 121 2.78 -14.18 -10.00
C ILE A 121 3.64 -15.04 -10.93
N LEU A 122 3.16 -15.24 -12.15
CA LEU A 122 3.77 -16.07 -13.17
C LEU A 122 3.79 -15.30 -14.51
N PRO A 123 4.74 -15.62 -15.41
CA PRO A 123 4.69 -15.13 -16.79
C PRO A 123 3.35 -15.48 -17.46
N PRO A 124 2.89 -14.68 -18.45
CA PRO A 124 1.60 -14.91 -19.10
C PRO A 124 1.50 -16.27 -19.78
N ASP A 125 2.60 -16.76 -20.37
CA ASP A 125 2.65 -18.06 -21.03
C ASP A 125 2.87 -19.22 -20.05
N ASN A 126 3.39 -18.93 -18.85
CA ASN A 126 3.68 -19.91 -17.80
C ASN A 126 4.50 -21.12 -18.33
N PRO A 127 5.72 -20.89 -18.86
CA PRO A 127 6.49 -21.93 -19.53
C PRO A 127 6.88 -23.08 -18.58
N ALA A 128 7.00 -22.81 -17.29
CA ALA A 128 7.29 -23.82 -16.28
C ALA A 128 6.05 -24.66 -15.89
N ASN A 129 4.88 -24.41 -16.47
CA ASN A 129 3.62 -25.09 -16.19
C ASN A 129 3.32 -25.20 -14.69
N ILE A 130 3.40 -24.06 -13.99
CA ILE A 130 3.10 -23.93 -12.56
C ILE A 130 1.59 -23.72 -12.41
N THR A 131 0.90 -24.68 -11.80
CA THR A 131 -0.57 -24.70 -11.66
C THR A 131 -1.03 -24.72 -10.21
N SER A 132 -0.10 -25.02 -9.28
CA SER A 132 -0.35 -25.11 -7.84
C SER A 132 0.85 -24.56 -7.06
N LEU A 133 0.64 -24.28 -5.77
CA LEU A 133 1.76 -23.91 -4.89
C LEU A 133 2.79 -25.02 -4.75
N LEU A 134 2.37 -26.29 -4.87
CA LEU A 134 3.29 -27.43 -4.78
C LEU A 134 4.30 -27.43 -5.95
N ASP A 135 3.91 -26.95 -7.12
CA ASP A 135 4.80 -26.86 -8.29
C ASP A 135 6.02 -25.96 -8.05
N LEU A 136 5.92 -25.03 -7.08
CA LEU A 136 7.03 -24.14 -6.70
C LEU A 136 8.18 -24.88 -6.00
N THR A 137 7.95 -26.12 -5.55
CA THR A 137 8.98 -26.97 -4.93
C THR A 137 9.66 -27.92 -5.90
N ARG A 138 9.21 -27.98 -7.17
CA ARG A 138 9.85 -28.82 -8.19
C ARG A 138 11.27 -28.37 -8.46
N PRO A 139 12.27 -29.27 -8.48
CA PRO A 139 13.64 -28.92 -8.81
C PRO A 139 13.77 -28.19 -10.16
N GLY A 140 14.52 -27.10 -10.19
CA GLY A 140 14.77 -26.32 -11.40
C GLY A 140 13.78 -25.17 -11.67
N VAL A 141 12.68 -25.06 -10.93
CA VAL A 141 11.81 -23.87 -10.95
C VAL A 141 12.61 -22.68 -10.40
N LYS A 142 12.57 -21.55 -11.11
CA LYS A 142 13.29 -20.33 -10.73
C LYS A 142 12.33 -19.34 -10.10
N ILE A 143 12.60 -18.97 -8.86
CA ILE A 143 11.71 -18.09 -8.08
C ILE A 143 12.44 -16.80 -7.71
N ALA A 144 11.77 -15.65 -7.87
CA ALA A 144 12.16 -14.38 -7.29
C ALA A 144 11.30 -14.06 -6.07
N ILE A 145 11.94 -13.62 -5.01
CA ILE A 145 11.27 -13.03 -3.84
C ILE A 145 11.99 -11.75 -3.43
N THR A 146 11.43 -10.98 -2.51
CA THR A 146 12.21 -9.88 -1.90
C THR A 146 13.03 -10.40 -0.71
N ALA A 147 14.03 -9.62 -0.32
CA ALA A 147 14.77 -9.85 0.91
C ALA A 147 13.80 -9.96 2.11
N TRP A 148 14.17 -10.74 3.12
CA TRP A 148 13.33 -11.00 4.31
C TRP A 148 13.06 -9.76 5.17
N THR A 149 13.82 -8.67 4.99
CA THR A 149 13.61 -7.37 5.65
C THR A 149 12.50 -6.55 5.01
N VAL A 150 12.24 -6.77 3.73
CA VAL A 150 11.16 -6.12 2.98
C VAL A 150 9.81 -6.72 3.40
N PRO A 151 8.74 -5.94 3.56
CA PRO A 151 7.44 -6.45 4.02
C PRO A 151 6.94 -7.69 3.28
N VAL A 152 6.93 -7.70 1.94
CA VAL A 152 6.48 -8.87 1.18
C VAL A 152 7.36 -10.11 1.44
N GLY A 153 8.67 -9.96 1.58
CA GLY A 153 9.58 -11.06 1.93
C GLY A 153 9.32 -11.59 3.35
N LYS A 154 9.16 -10.69 4.32
CA LYS A 154 8.75 -11.06 5.69
C LYS A 154 7.45 -11.88 5.68
N TYR A 155 6.43 -11.43 4.96
CA TYR A 155 5.16 -12.13 4.86
C TYR A 155 5.28 -13.45 4.08
N THR A 156 6.13 -13.51 3.05
CA THR A 156 6.49 -14.76 2.36
C THR A 156 7.05 -15.77 3.35
N ASN A 157 8.02 -15.38 4.18
CA ASN A 157 8.60 -16.29 5.19
C ASN A 157 7.55 -16.81 6.20
N ILE A 158 6.63 -15.93 6.64
CA ILE A 158 5.53 -16.33 7.52
C ILE A 158 4.59 -17.32 6.81
N THR A 159 4.25 -17.06 5.56
CA THR A 159 3.39 -17.94 4.73
C THR A 159 4.04 -19.31 4.53
N LEU A 160 5.31 -19.37 4.15
CA LEU A 160 6.04 -20.63 4.01
C LEU A 160 6.08 -21.42 5.32
N THR A 161 6.31 -20.73 6.45
CA THR A 161 6.27 -21.35 7.78
C THR A 161 4.86 -21.87 8.14
N LYS A 162 3.81 -21.17 7.73
CA LYS A 162 2.44 -21.63 7.93
C LYS A 162 2.14 -22.85 7.08
N ILE A 163 2.59 -22.91 5.83
CA ILE A 163 2.45 -24.08 4.95
C ILE A 163 3.07 -25.30 5.61
N ASP A 164 4.33 -25.22 6.07
CA ASP A 164 4.98 -26.32 6.77
C ASP A 164 4.21 -26.79 8.01
N LYS A 165 3.74 -25.85 8.83
CA LYS A 165 3.04 -26.17 10.08
C LYS A 165 1.62 -26.71 9.86
N THR A 166 0.95 -26.27 8.81
CA THR A 166 -0.47 -26.53 8.59
C THR A 166 -0.69 -27.68 7.61
N TRP A 167 0.01 -27.66 6.47
CA TRP A 167 -0.15 -28.63 5.40
C TRP A 167 0.93 -29.72 5.39
N GLY A 168 2.17 -29.35 5.77
CA GLY A 168 3.34 -30.24 5.77
C GLY A 168 3.59 -30.96 7.11
N ASN A 169 2.80 -30.71 8.15
CA ASN A 169 2.98 -31.37 9.44
C ASN A 169 1.98 -32.52 9.62
N PRO A 170 2.44 -33.78 9.70
CA PRO A 170 1.57 -34.95 9.90
C PRO A 170 0.68 -34.89 11.14
N ALA A 171 1.06 -34.11 12.16
CA ALA A 171 0.25 -33.91 13.35
C ALA A 171 -0.82 -32.81 13.19
N SER A 172 -0.83 -32.08 12.06
CA SER A 172 -1.81 -31.04 11.78
C SER A 172 -3.14 -31.64 11.32
N PRO A 173 -4.30 -31.11 11.79
CA PRO A 173 -5.61 -31.51 11.27
C PRO A 173 -5.81 -31.14 9.79
N ASN A 174 -4.97 -30.26 9.24
CA ASN A 174 -5.02 -29.81 7.85
C ASN A 174 -3.84 -30.35 7.03
N TYR A 175 -3.22 -31.46 7.47
CA TYR A 175 -2.14 -32.11 6.72
C TYR A 175 -2.62 -32.54 5.32
N LYS A 176 -1.83 -32.20 4.31
CA LYS A 176 -2.18 -32.45 2.90
C LYS A 176 -1.42 -33.59 2.24
N GLY A 177 -0.45 -34.19 2.94
CA GLY A 177 0.33 -35.30 2.44
C GLY A 177 1.85 -35.06 2.50
N PRO A 178 2.66 -36.12 2.30
CA PRO A 178 4.11 -36.05 2.44
C PRO A 178 4.78 -35.12 1.41
N GLU A 179 4.13 -34.86 0.28
CA GLU A 179 4.61 -33.94 -0.73
C GLU A 179 4.66 -32.48 -0.24
N TRP A 180 3.97 -32.14 0.85
CA TRP A 180 3.98 -30.83 1.50
C TRP A 180 4.97 -30.73 2.65
N GLU A 181 5.60 -31.84 3.06
CA GLU A 181 6.61 -31.83 4.11
C GLU A 181 7.86 -31.07 3.64
N ASN A 182 8.45 -30.27 4.52
CA ASN A 182 9.60 -29.43 4.21
C ASN A 182 9.39 -28.46 3.02
N TYR A 183 8.13 -28.07 2.77
CA TYR A 183 7.76 -27.17 1.66
C TYR A 183 8.62 -25.92 1.60
N ARG A 184 8.84 -25.27 2.76
CA ARG A 184 9.66 -24.06 2.87
C ARG A 184 11.09 -24.30 2.38
N GLU A 185 11.69 -25.41 2.77
CA GLU A 185 13.06 -25.75 2.37
C GLU A 185 13.16 -25.94 0.85
N HIS A 186 12.26 -26.73 0.27
CA HIS A 186 12.19 -26.98 -1.16
C HIS A 186 11.87 -25.69 -1.95
N PHE A 187 10.98 -24.85 -1.46
CA PHE A 187 10.70 -23.56 -2.07
C PHE A 187 11.93 -22.64 -2.07
N ILE A 188 12.65 -22.55 -0.94
CA ILE A 188 13.84 -21.71 -0.81
C ILE A 188 14.99 -22.22 -1.70
N ALA A 189 15.11 -23.53 -1.89
CA ALA A 189 16.11 -24.11 -2.80
C ALA A 189 15.92 -23.65 -4.26
N ASN A 190 14.70 -23.26 -4.64
CA ASN A 190 14.35 -22.73 -5.94
C ASN A 190 14.46 -21.20 -6.05
N VAL A 191 14.71 -20.48 -4.95
CA VAL A 191 14.88 -19.01 -4.97
C VAL A 191 16.26 -18.66 -5.52
N ILE A 192 16.26 -18.02 -6.69
CA ILE A 192 17.50 -17.63 -7.36
C ILE A 192 17.88 -16.17 -7.15
N THR A 193 16.94 -15.34 -6.65
CA THR A 193 17.20 -13.91 -6.43
C THR A 193 16.33 -13.33 -5.32
N TYR A 194 16.92 -12.36 -4.59
CA TYR A 194 16.30 -11.62 -3.50
C TYR A 194 16.30 -10.13 -3.84
N GLU A 195 15.13 -9.59 -4.21
CA GLU A 195 14.99 -8.22 -4.66
C GLU A 195 14.79 -7.24 -3.48
N THR A 196 15.07 -5.96 -3.72
CA THR A 196 14.93 -4.91 -2.69
C THR A 196 13.52 -4.37 -2.57
N ASN A 197 12.62 -4.68 -3.51
CA ASN A 197 11.21 -4.32 -3.48
C ASN A 197 10.39 -5.22 -4.42
N VAL A 198 9.04 -5.17 -4.29
CA VAL A 198 8.13 -6.05 -5.03
C VAL A 198 8.07 -5.73 -6.54
N GLU A 199 8.28 -4.48 -6.93
CA GLU A 199 8.29 -4.08 -8.35
C GLU A 199 9.42 -4.77 -9.12
N GLN A 200 10.58 -4.97 -8.47
CA GLN A 200 11.68 -5.71 -9.06
C GLN A 200 11.35 -7.20 -9.23
N VAL A 201 10.63 -7.80 -8.28
CA VAL A 201 10.10 -9.18 -8.43
C VAL A 201 9.18 -9.26 -9.64
N ALA A 202 8.21 -8.35 -9.74
CA ALA A 202 7.29 -8.29 -10.89
C ALA A 202 8.05 -8.11 -12.22
N GLY A 203 9.06 -7.23 -12.24
CA GLY A 203 9.92 -7.02 -13.41
C GLY A 203 10.66 -8.30 -13.86
N LYS A 204 11.18 -9.11 -12.92
CA LYS A 204 11.82 -10.41 -13.23
C LYS A 204 10.85 -11.41 -13.86
N VAL A 205 9.60 -11.45 -13.38
CA VAL A 205 8.56 -12.31 -13.95
C VAL A 205 8.13 -11.82 -15.34
N LEU A 206 7.92 -10.51 -15.50
CA LEU A 206 7.54 -9.91 -16.79
C LEU A 206 8.59 -10.05 -17.90
N THR A 207 9.85 -10.25 -17.54
CA THR A 207 10.98 -10.44 -18.48
C THR A 207 11.38 -11.90 -18.61
N ASP A 208 10.58 -12.85 -18.13
CA ASP A 208 10.85 -14.29 -18.16
C ASP A 208 12.22 -14.69 -17.55
N THR A 209 12.76 -13.83 -16.66
CA THR A 209 14.02 -14.11 -15.96
C THR A 209 13.84 -15.21 -14.90
N VAL A 210 12.62 -15.31 -14.36
CA VAL A 210 12.18 -16.31 -13.40
C VAL A 210 10.82 -16.90 -13.80
N ASP A 211 10.54 -18.11 -13.31
CA ASP A 211 9.29 -18.82 -13.58
C ASP A 211 8.15 -18.37 -12.66
N ALA A 212 8.48 -17.83 -11.48
CA ALA A 212 7.52 -17.37 -10.50
C ALA A 212 8.10 -16.25 -9.62
N GLY A 213 7.20 -15.44 -9.06
CA GLY A 213 7.55 -14.43 -8.04
C GLY A 213 6.47 -14.33 -6.97
N VAL A 214 6.86 -13.98 -5.74
CA VAL A 214 5.87 -13.66 -4.70
C VAL A 214 5.63 -12.16 -4.66
N ALA A 215 4.35 -11.77 -4.80
CA ALA A 215 3.90 -10.40 -4.90
C ALA A 215 2.60 -10.20 -4.10
N TYR A 216 2.00 -9.02 -4.21
CA TYR A 216 0.70 -8.74 -3.62
C TYR A 216 -0.44 -8.81 -4.65
N ALA A 217 -1.67 -8.99 -4.17
CA ALA A 217 -2.86 -9.00 -5.02
C ALA A 217 -3.04 -7.67 -5.79
N SER A 218 -2.63 -6.53 -5.22
CA SER A 218 -2.64 -5.22 -5.90
C SER A 218 -1.76 -5.19 -7.15
N ASP A 219 -0.62 -5.90 -7.15
CA ASP A 219 0.30 -5.92 -8.29
C ASP A 219 -0.36 -6.61 -9.50
N ALA A 220 -1.08 -7.74 -9.26
CA ALA A 220 -1.84 -8.41 -10.32
C ALA A 220 -3.05 -7.59 -10.79
N SER A 221 -3.72 -6.87 -9.89
CA SER A 221 -4.84 -5.98 -10.24
C SER A 221 -4.43 -4.91 -11.25
N PHE A 222 -3.28 -4.30 -11.01
CA PHE A 222 -2.77 -3.23 -11.88
C PHE A 222 -2.25 -3.77 -13.22
N LEU A 223 -1.42 -4.80 -13.19
CA LEU A 223 -0.79 -5.33 -14.39
C LEU A 223 -1.78 -6.04 -15.32
N GLY A 224 -2.84 -6.61 -14.75
CA GLY A 224 -3.88 -7.34 -15.48
C GLY A 224 -3.46 -8.73 -15.95
N GLN A 225 -4.46 -9.58 -16.19
CA GLN A 225 -4.24 -11.00 -16.55
C GLN A 225 -3.58 -11.19 -17.94
N SER A 226 -3.58 -10.17 -18.79
CA SER A 226 -2.88 -10.21 -20.07
C SER A 226 -1.36 -10.15 -19.96
N LYS A 227 -0.85 -9.60 -18.84
CA LYS A 227 0.59 -9.45 -18.60
C LYS A 227 1.14 -10.44 -17.59
N LEU A 228 0.31 -10.93 -16.68
CA LEU A 228 0.70 -11.89 -15.65
C LEU A 228 -0.41 -12.90 -15.39
N LYS A 229 -0.04 -14.16 -15.18
CA LYS A 229 -0.88 -15.12 -14.47
C LYS A 229 -0.56 -15.05 -12.99
N TYR A 230 -1.45 -15.56 -12.15
CA TYR A 230 -1.19 -15.66 -10.72
C TYR A 230 -1.87 -16.88 -10.10
N LEU A 231 -1.26 -17.36 -9.01
CA LEU A 231 -1.85 -18.36 -8.12
C LEU A 231 -2.24 -17.68 -6.80
N ALA A 232 -3.45 -17.92 -6.35
CA ALA A 232 -3.89 -17.50 -5.04
C ALA A 232 -3.16 -18.30 -3.95
N VAL A 233 -2.71 -17.62 -2.92
CA VAL A 233 -2.29 -18.27 -1.67
C VAL A 233 -3.53 -18.43 -0.80
N PRO A 234 -3.92 -19.67 -0.42
CA PRO A 234 -5.11 -19.90 0.38
C PRO A 234 -5.10 -19.19 1.73
N PRO A 235 -6.27 -18.73 2.21
CA PRO A 235 -6.38 -17.87 3.40
C PRO A 235 -5.85 -18.49 4.69
N ASP A 236 -5.91 -19.81 4.85
CA ASP A 236 -5.43 -20.54 6.02
C ASP A 236 -3.91 -20.45 6.20
N VAL A 237 -3.17 -20.26 5.11
CA VAL A 237 -1.72 -20.09 5.12
C VAL A 237 -1.26 -18.69 4.71
N ASN A 238 -2.13 -17.88 4.11
CA ASN A 238 -1.79 -16.50 3.72
C ASN A 238 -1.63 -15.58 4.93
N VAL A 239 -1.09 -14.39 4.68
CA VAL A 239 -0.94 -13.31 5.65
C VAL A 239 -1.61 -12.06 5.09
N GLN A 240 -2.44 -11.42 5.91
CA GLN A 240 -2.93 -10.08 5.60
C GLN A 240 -1.88 -9.04 6.00
N ALA A 241 -1.27 -8.40 5.02
CA ALA A 241 -0.37 -7.27 5.23
C ALA A 241 -1.18 -6.03 5.62
N LYS A 242 -0.83 -5.38 6.73
CA LYS A 242 -1.45 -4.13 7.17
C LYS A 242 -0.53 -2.97 6.83
N TYR A 243 -0.98 -2.09 5.96
CA TYR A 243 -0.24 -0.92 5.53
C TYR A 243 -0.44 0.25 6.49
N GLY A 244 0.66 0.88 6.86
CA GLY A 244 0.64 2.03 7.76
C GLY A 244 0.97 3.33 7.02
N ILE A 245 0.39 4.44 7.49
CA ILE A 245 0.68 5.81 7.04
C ILE A 245 0.88 6.70 8.26
N GLY A 246 1.85 7.61 8.21
CA GLY A 246 2.13 8.56 9.28
C GLY A 246 2.85 9.80 8.78
N VAL A 247 2.70 10.90 9.52
CA VAL A 247 3.40 12.17 9.26
C VAL A 247 4.70 12.17 10.07
N LEU A 248 5.80 12.61 9.45
CA LEU A 248 7.10 12.69 10.10
C LEU A 248 7.18 13.93 10.99
N ASN A 249 7.92 13.81 12.11
CA ASN A 249 8.08 14.86 13.11
C ASN A 249 8.86 16.08 12.57
N GLU A 250 9.71 15.86 11.57
CA GLU A 250 10.50 16.90 10.92
C GLU A 250 9.82 17.57 9.72
N SER A 251 8.56 17.22 9.43
CA SER A 251 7.80 17.86 8.36
C SER A 251 7.63 19.37 8.65
N ALA A 252 7.97 20.20 7.70
CA ALA A 252 7.67 21.62 7.75
C ALA A 252 6.21 21.94 7.35
N HIS A 253 5.45 20.93 6.90
CA HIS A 253 4.13 21.10 6.27
C HIS A 253 3.06 20.19 6.91
N TYR A 254 2.98 20.19 8.27
CA TYR A 254 2.10 19.28 9.02
C TYR A 254 0.64 19.29 8.57
N ASP A 255 0.06 20.49 8.41
CA ASP A 255 -1.36 20.59 8.02
C ASP A 255 -1.62 19.98 6.66
N LEU A 256 -0.70 20.18 5.72
CA LEU A 256 -0.76 19.61 4.39
C LEU A 256 -0.54 18.09 4.40
N ALA A 257 0.44 17.63 5.18
CA ALA A 257 0.72 16.20 5.36
C ALA A 257 -0.48 15.47 6.00
N ILE A 258 -1.14 16.08 7.00
CA ILE A 258 -2.37 15.54 7.61
C ILE A 258 -3.52 15.50 6.60
N LYS A 259 -3.68 16.54 5.76
CA LYS A 259 -4.68 16.50 4.68
C LYS A 259 -4.41 15.35 3.71
N TYR A 260 -3.14 15.12 3.36
CA TYR A 260 -2.75 13.99 2.51
C TYR A 260 -3.06 12.64 3.17
N VAL A 261 -2.74 12.47 4.45
CA VAL A 261 -3.14 11.26 5.22
C VAL A 261 -4.66 11.07 5.20
N ASN A 262 -5.41 12.13 5.50
CA ASN A 262 -6.87 12.09 5.54
C ASN A 262 -7.50 11.78 4.19
N SER A 263 -6.88 12.19 3.07
CA SER A 263 -7.37 11.83 1.73
C SER A 263 -7.34 10.32 1.49
N TRP A 264 -6.34 9.60 2.01
CA TRP A 264 -6.28 8.14 1.94
C TRP A 264 -7.24 7.43 2.89
N LEU A 265 -7.59 8.06 4.02
CA LEU A 265 -8.56 7.53 4.98
C LEU A 265 -10.00 7.89 4.62
N SER A 266 -10.24 8.76 3.64
CA SER A 266 -11.56 9.14 3.17
C SER A 266 -12.24 8.01 2.40
N GLN A 267 -13.55 8.14 2.17
CA GLN A 267 -14.31 7.18 1.37
C GLN A 267 -13.76 7.09 -0.06
N GLU A 268 -13.39 8.23 -0.66
CA GLU A 268 -12.82 8.33 -2.01
C GLU A 268 -11.45 7.66 -2.07
N GLY A 269 -10.57 7.92 -1.09
CA GLY A 269 -9.27 7.27 -0.98
C GLY A 269 -9.37 5.76 -0.83
N GLN A 270 -10.32 5.28 -0.02
CA GLN A 270 -10.57 3.85 0.15
C GLN A 270 -11.18 3.20 -1.10
N ALA A 271 -12.04 3.92 -1.83
CA ALA A 271 -12.56 3.44 -3.12
C ALA A 271 -11.45 3.34 -4.18
N LEU A 272 -10.52 4.31 -4.19
CA LEU A 272 -9.35 4.25 -5.06
C LEU A 272 -8.45 3.06 -4.71
N LEU A 273 -8.14 2.84 -3.44
CA LEU A 273 -7.37 1.69 -2.98
C LEU A 273 -8.02 0.37 -3.41
N ALA A 274 -9.34 0.24 -3.24
CA ALA A 274 -10.09 -0.94 -3.67
C ALA A 274 -10.02 -1.17 -5.18
N LYS A 275 -10.10 -0.10 -6.00
CA LYS A 275 -9.92 -0.17 -7.46
C LYS A 275 -8.57 -0.77 -7.85
N TYR A 276 -7.53 -0.52 -7.07
CA TYR A 276 -6.18 -1.07 -7.27
C TYR A 276 -5.95 -2.41 -6.53
N GLY A 277 -6.99 -3.07 -6.03
CA GLY A 277 -6.90 -4.39 -5.41
C GLY A 277 -6.45 -4.43 -3.96
N PHE A 278 -6.44 -3.29 -3.28
CA PHE A 278 -6.17 -3.21 -1.84
C PHE A 278 -7.43 -3.43 -1.01
N GLY A 279 -7.26 -3.95 0.21
CA GLY A 279 -8.34 -4.11 1.17
C GLY A 279 -8.66 -2.81 1.89
N SER A 280 -9.96 -2.50 2.08
CA SER A 280 -10.41 -1.34 2.84
C SER A 280 -10.22 -1.52 4.35
N VAL A 281 -9.94 -0.42 5.05
CA VAL A 281 -9.94 -0.35 6.53
C VAL A 281 -11.20 0.29 7.09
N ILE A 282 -12.03 0.92 6.25
CA ILE A 282 -13.35 1.41 6.66
C ILE A 282 -14.28 0.20 6.72
N PRO A 283 -14.93 -0.08 7.87
CA PRO A 283 -15.97 -1.09 7.93
C PRO A 283 -17.08 -0.71 6.95
N SER A 284 -17.13 -1.32 5.78
CA SER A 284 -18.28 -1.19 4.90
C SER A 284 -19.39 -2.06 5.46
N SER A 285 -20.62 -1.54 5.46
CA SER A 285 -21.83 -2.32 5.73
C SER A 285 -22.05 -3.46 4.72
N THR A 286 -21.13 -3.62 3.73
CA THR A 286 -21.18 -4.67 2.72
C THR A 286 -19.77 -4.96 2.17
N THR A 287 -19.16 -6.05 2.57
CA THR A 287 -18.33 -7.01 1.80
C THR A 287 -17.29 -6.45 0.79
N SER A 288 -16.35 -5.56 1.18
CA SER A 288 -15.40 -4.99 0.19
C SER A 288 -14.21 -5.89 -0.15
N ILE A 289 -13.70 -6.69 0.80
CA ILE A 289 -12.55 -7.60 0.55
C ILE A 289 -13.00 -8.79 -0.31
N GLY A 290 -14.17 -9.38 -0.02
CA GLY A 290 -14.72 -10.48 -0.80
C GLY A 290 -15.02 -10.09 -2.26
N ASN A 291 -15.49 -8.87 -2.50
CA ASN A 291 -15.80 -8.38 -3.85
C ASN A 291 -14.55 -8.09 -4.68
N ALA A 292 -13.46 -7.60 -4.09
CA ALA A 292 -12.19 -7.44 -4.78
C ALA A 292 -11.63 -8.81 -5.25
N PHE A 293 -11.75 -9.84 -4.41
CA PHE A 293 -11.31 -11.21 -4.78
C PHE A 293 -12.23 -11.88 -5.81
N LEU A 294 -13.53 -11.58 -5.80
CA LEU A 294 -14.48 -12.03 -6.82
C LEU A 294 -14.21 -11.35 -8.18
N GLN A 295 -13.94 -10.06 -8.20
CA GLN A 295 -13.60 -9.33 -9.43
C GLN A 295 -12.27 -9.78 -10.03
N LEU A 296 -11.32 -10.19 -9.22
CA LEU A 296 -10.03 -10.73 -9.66
C LEU A 296 -10.09 -12.21 -10.05
N GLY A 297 -11.23 -12.89 -9.84
CA GLY A 297 -11.36 -14.34 -10.09
C GLY A 297 -10.49 -15.21 -9.16
N ILE A 298 -9.97 -14.61 -8.06
CA ILE A 298 -9.09 -15.30 -7.09
C ILE A 298 -9.87 -16.35 -6.28
N VAL A 299 -11.21 -16.19 -6.17
CA VAL A 299 -12.09 -17.12 -5.43
C VAL A 299 -13.24 -17.52 -6.32
N LYS A 300 -13.46 -18.83 -6.53
CA LYS A 300 -14.65 -19.34 -7.20
C LYS A 300 -15.86 -19.28 -6.25
N ASN A 301 -17.03 -19.00 -6.80
CA ASN A 301 -18.27 -18.60 -6.11
C ASN A 301 -18.74 -19.55 -4.96
N GLU A 302 -18.37 -20.82 -4.97
CA GLU A 302 -18.85 -21.82 -4.00
C GLU A 302 -18.13 -21.77 -2.63
N ASN A 303 -16.91 -21.22 -2.56
CA ASN A 303 -16.15 -21.07 -1.30
C ASN A 303 -16.24 -19.67 -0.67
N THR A 304 -16.87 -18.74 -1.35
CA THR A 304 -16.93 -17.32 -0.96
C THR A 304 -17.79 -17.13 0.29
N GLN A 305 -18.86 -17.89 0.46
CA GLN A 305 -19.79 -17.76 1.58
C GLN A 305 -19.15 -18.18 2.91
N ALA A 306 -18.36 -19.24 2.92
CA ALA A 306 -17.61 -19.68 4.10
C ALA A 306 -16.49 -18.70 4.48
N PHE A 307 -15.84 -18.08 3.47
CA PHE A 307 -14.80 -17.06 3.66
C PHE A 307 -15.38 -15.76 4.23
N LEU A 308 -16.52 -15.30 3.71
CA LEU A 308 -17.22 -14.10 4.16
C LEU A 308 -17.73 -14.26 5.60
N THR A 309 -18.28 -15.43 5.95
CA THR A 309 -18.77 -15.72 7.30
C THR A 309 -17.64 -15.72 8.34
N ASN A 310 -16.45 -16.20 7.97
CA ASN A 310 -15.29 -16.19 8.86
C ASN A 310 -14.66 -14.80 9.00
N ALA A 311 -14.61 -14.00 7.92
CA ALA A 311 -14.15 -12.62 7.95
C ALA A 311 -15.07 -11.72 8.79
N GLU A 312 -16.39 -11.89 8.69
CA GLU A 312 -17.39 -11.20 9.52
C GLU A 312 -17.30 -11.59 11.00
N ARG A 313 -17.04 -12.85 11.29
CA ARG A 313 -16.86 -13.34 12.68
C ARG A 313 -15.60 -12.75 13.32
N CYS A 314 -14.49 -12.64 12.59
CA CYS A 314 -13.28 -11.97 13.04
C CYS A 314 -13.49 -10.47 13.24
N SER A 315 -14.23 -9.79 12.35
CA SER A 315 -14.54 -8.37 12.46
C SER A 315 -15.40 -8.05 13.67
N ARG A 316 -16.41 -8.87 13.98
CA ARG A 316 -17.24 -8.74 15.19
C ARG A 316 -16.46 -8.93 16.47
N LEU A 317 -15.54 -9.91 16.52
CA LEU A 317 -14.69 -10.14 17.69
C LEU A 317 -13.72 -8.99 17.97
N ILE A 318 -13.28 -8.29 16.94
CA ILE A 318 -12.40 -7.10 17.05
C ILE A 318 -13.21 -5.89 17.55
N LEU A 319 -14.43 -5.67 17.03
CA LEU A 319 -15.33 -4.60 17.49
C LEU A 319 -15.75 -4.80 18.96
N ASP A 320 -16.11 -6.01 19.38
CA ASP A 320 -16.48 -6.33 20.77
C ASP A 320 -15.31 -6.12 21.75
N ARG A 321 -14.06 -6.33 21.32
CA ARG A 321 -12.89 -6.02 22.15
C ARG A 321 -12.61 -4.52 22.26
N GLN A 322 -12.81 -3.74 21.17
CA GLN A 322 -12.62 -2.28 21.23
C GLN A 322 -13.71 -1.58 22.05
N VAL A 323 -14.95 -2.07 22.03
CA VAL A 323 -16.04 -1.53 22.84
C VAL A 323 -15.82 -1.82 24.36
N ARG A 324 -15.24 -2.98 24.69
CA ARG A 324 -14.96 -3.35 26.11
C ARG A 324 -13.68 -2.72 26.68
N SER A 325 -12.82 -2.12 25.86
CA SER A 325 -11.61 -1.42 26.33
C SER A 325 -11.83 0.10 26.54
N ASN A 326 -13.02 0.60 26.21
CA ASN A 326 -13.41 2.01 26.34
C ASN A 326 -14.53 2.24 27.38
N VAL A 327 -14.79 1.25 28.27
CA VAL A 327 -15.62 1.38 29.47
C VAL A 327 -14.74 1.08 30.74
#